data_753c4b4c58834b16d56eee4b608059f7
#
_entry.id   753c4b4c58834b16d56eee4b608059f7
#
_cell.length_a   1.000
_cell.length_b   1.000
_cell.length_c   1.000
_cell.angle_alpha   90.00
_cell.angle_beta   90.00
_cell.angle_gamma   90.00
#
_symmetry.space_group_name_H-M   'P 1'
#
loop_
_entity.id
_entity.type
_entity.pdbx_description
1 polymer ?
#
loop_
_entity_poly.entity_id
_entity_poly.type
_entity_poly.pdbx_seq_one_letter_code
_entity_poly.pdbx_strand_id
1 'polypeptide(L)'
;MNRCAENQIENVKIITADMNDFEIQEKFDNVISIEMFEHMRNYKELLLKISNFLNEKGSLFIHIFSHEFLAYPFENEGDGDWMAREFFSGGMMPSHNLLLYFQDDLKIDHVWRLSGKHYEKTSLAWLREMDNNKGKIIEIFRETYGENNAKIWFQRWRIFYLSCEQLFGYNKGTEWGVSHYRFVKN
;
A
#
# COMPACT_ATOMS: atom_id res chain seq x y z
N MET A 1 10.60 0.50 17.18
CA MET A 1 10.66 0.36 18.68
C MET A 1 11.21 1.60 19.36
N ASN A 2 12.35 2.17 18.92
CA ASN A 2 12.94 3.35 19.59
C ASN A 2 11.97 4.54 19.74
N ARG A 3 11.22 4.88 18.70
CA ARG A 3 10.23 5.99 18.73
C ARG A 3 9.12 5.80 19.78
N CYS A 4 8.67 4.57 20.02
CA CYS A 4 7.67 4.31 21.05
C CYS A 4 8.27 4.55 22.45
N ALA A 5 9.49 4.07 22.69
CA ALA A 5 10.19 4.29 23.95
C ALA A 5 10.48 5.77 24.20
N GLU A 6 10.95 6.52 23.19
CA GLU A 6 11.20 7.96 23.28
C GLU A 6 9.95 8.78 23.61
N ASN A 7 8.76 8.29 23.20
CA ASN A 7 7.47 8.95 23.46
C ASN A 7 6.66 8.27 24.57
N GLN A 8 7.25 7.36 25.33
CA GLN A 8 6.59 6.64 26.44
C GLN A 8 5.32 5.90 25.99
N ILE A 9 5.33 5.35 24.76
CA ILE A 9 4.21 4.58 24.20
C ILE A 9 4.45 3.10 24.51
N GLU A 10 3.64 2.52 25.39
CA GLU A 10 3.79 1.12 25.86
C GLU A 10 2.76 0.16 25.25
N ASN A 11 1.70 0.68 24.65
CA ASN A 11 0.56 -0.08 24.10
C ASN A 11 0.69 -0.42 22.62
N VAL A 12 1.91 -0.42 22.07
CA VAL A 12 2.18 -0.78 20.67
C VAL A 12 3.04 -2.04 20.62
N LYS A 13 2.54 -3.06 19.90
CA LYS A 13 3.27 -4.28 19.56
C LYS A 13 3.50 -4.32 18.04
N ILE A 14 4.75 -4.45 17.61
CA ILE A 14 5.12 -4.59 16.20
C ILE A 14 5.38 -6.07 15.92
N ILE A 15 4.70 -6.60 14.91
CA ILE A 15 4.88 -7.97 14.42
C ILE A 15 5.20 -7.87 12.93
N THR A 16 6.33 -8.41 12.50
CA THR A 16 6.69 -8.55 11.09
C THR A 16 6.36 -9.95 10.64
N ALA A 17 5.42 -10.09 9.71
CA ALA A 17 4.98 -11.38 9.20
C ALA A 17 4.44 -11.24 7.77
N ASP A 18 4.49 -12.31 6.99
CA ASP A 18 3.72 -12.42 5.75
C ASP A 18 2.24 -12.54 6.11
N MET A 19 1.38 -11.78 5.45
CA MET A 19 -0.06 -11.79 5.72
C MET A 19 -0.70 -13.15 5.43
N ASN A 20 -0.15 -13.94 4.52
CA ASN A 20 -0.64 -15.28 4.25
C ASN A 20 -0.45 -16.22 5.46
N ASP A 21 0.67 -16.06 6.17
CA ASP A 21 1.06 -16.91 7.31
C ASP A 21 0.71 -16.28 8.66
N PHE A 22 0.34 -14.98 8.68
CA PHE A 22 0.06 -14.26 9.92
C PHE A 22 -1.17 -14.83 10.62
N GLU A 23 -0.99 -15.23 11.88
CA GLU A 23 -2.05 -15.71 12.77
C GLU A 23 -2.03 -14.95 14.09
N ILE A 24 -3.22 -14.61 14.60
CA ILE A 24 -3.38 -13.96 15.89
C ILE A 24 -4.67 -14.46 16.55
N GLN A 25 -4.60 -14.77 17.84
CA GLN A 25 -5.75 -15.27 18.61
C GLN A 25 -6.61 -14.13 19.16
N GLU A 26 -6.01 -12.95 19.32
CA GLU A 26 -6.69 -11.77 19.82
C GLU A 26 -7.71 -11.25 18.80
N LYS A 27 -8.80 -10.67 19.31
CA LYS A 27 -9.84 -10.02 18.50
C LYS A 27 -9.75 -8.51 18.68
N PHE A 28 -10.14 -7.79 17.63
CA PHE A 28 -10.05 -6.34 17.56
C PHE A 28 -11.40 -5.74 17.17
N ASP A 29 -11.70 -4.55 17.68
CA ASP A 29 -12.88 -3.78 17.27
C ASP A 29 -12.66 -3.13 15.90
N ASN A 30 -11.40 -2.81 15.58
CA ASN A 30 -11.04 -2.19 14.31
C ASN A 30 -9.74 -2.80 13.76
N VAL A 31 -9.75 -3.07 12.46
CA VAL A 31 -8.57 -3.39 11.66
C VAL A 31 -8.39 -2.28 10.62
N ILE A 32 -7.16 -1.82 10.44
CA ILE A 32 -6.82 -0.80 9.44
C ILE A 32 -5.75 -1.38 8.52
N SER A 33 -6.01 -1.37 7.23
CA SER A 33 -5.04 -1.74 6.20
C SER A 33 -4.71 -0.52 5.33
N ILE A 34 -3.42 -0.24 5.19
CA ILE A 34 -2.91 0.89 4.41
C ILE A 34 -1.82 0.37 3.48
N GLU A 35 -2.03 0.51 2.15
CA GLU A 35 -1.06 0.15 1.11
C GLU A 35 -0.56 -1.32 1.28
N MET A 36 -1.51 -2.26 1.40
CA MET A 36 -1.21 -3.69 1.53
C MET A 36 -2.03 -4.54 0.56
N PHE A 37 -3.32 -4.24 0.38
CA PHE A 37 -4.23 -5.04 -0.44
C PHE A 37 -3.80 -5.13 -1.91
N GLU A 38 -3.10 -4.13 -2.45
CA GLU A 38 -2.53 -4.12 -3.81
C GLU A 38 -1.45 -5.19 -4.03
N HIS A 39 -0.85 -5.69 -2.96
CA HIS A 39 0.13 -6.78 -3.01
C HIS A 39 -0.51 -8.17 -2.96
N MET A 40 -1.83 -8.23 -2.79
CA MET A 40 -2.62 -9.46 -2.68
C MET A 40 -3.53 -9.60 -3.90
N ARG A 41 -3.92 -10.85 -4.22
CA ARG A 41 -4.91 -11.16 -5.26
C ARG A 41 -6.04 -12.05 -4.75
N ASN A 42 -5.86 -12.69 -3.62
CA ASN A 42 -6.78 -13.62 -2.97
C ASN A 42 -7.71 -12.91 -1.98
N TYR A 43 -8.43 -11.89 -2.45
CA TYR A 43 -9.25 -11.01 -1.60
C TYR A 43 -10.32 -11.76 -0.79
N LYS A 44 -10.87 -12.85 -1.32
CA LYS A 44 -11.85 -13.65 -0.60
C LYS A 44 -11.25 -14.25 0.67
N GLU A 45 -10.13 -14.94 0.55
CA GLU A 45 -9.42 -15.54 1.68
C GLU A 45 -8.88 -14.49 2.66
N LEU A 46 -8.39 -13.36 2.12
CA LEU A 46 -7.89 -12.26 2.92
C LEU A 46 -8.99 -11.63 3.78
N LEU A 47 -10.17 -11.36 3.21
CA LEU A 47 -11.29 -10.79 3.93
C LEU A 47 -11.89 -11.78 4.94
N LEU A 48 -11.96 -13.07 4.62
CA LEU A 48 -12.30 -14.10 5.58
C LEU A 48 -11.33 -14.13 6.76
N LYS A 49 -10.03 -14.10 6.49
CA LYS A 49 -8.98 -14.07 7.51
C LYS A 49 -9.11 -12.84 8.42
N ILE A 50 -9.31 -11.66 7.83
CA ILE A 50 -9.49 -10.42 8.59
C ILE A 50 -10.80 -10.46 9.40
N SER A 51 -11.88 -11.03 8.86
CA SER A 51 -13.14 -11.18 9.61
C SER A 51 -12.94 -12.01 10.88
N ASN A 52 -12.01 -13.00 10.84
CA ASN A 52 -11.64 -13.78 12.00
C ASN A 52 -10.84 -13.00 13.05
N PHE A 53 -10.21 -11.88 12.70
CA PHE A 53 -9.53 -10.99 13.64
C PHE A 53 -10.49 -9.97 14.28
N LEU A 54 -11.69 -9.79 13.75
CA LEU A 54 -12.66 -8.81 14.22
C LEU A 54 -13.61 -9.38 15.27
N ASN A 55 -13.92 -8.56 16.26
CA ASN A 55 -15.08 -8.75 17.13
C ASN A 55 -16.39 -8.62 16.33
N GLU A 56 -17.51 -9.11 16.90
CA GLU A 56 -18.85 -8.83 16.35
C GLU A 56 -19.06 -7.31 16.27
N LYS A 57 -19.60 -6.83 15.15
CA LYS A 57 -19.76 -5.40 14.82
C LYS A 57 -18.43 -4.64 14.66
N GLY A 58 -17.29 -5.33 14.66
CA GLY A 58 -16.00 -4.74 14.36
C GLY A 58 -15.91 -4.25 12.92
N SER A 59 -14.98 -3.35 12.63
CA SER A 59 -14.82 -2.76 11.31
C SER A 59 -13.43 -2.93 10.73
N LEU A 60 -13.37 -3.06 9.40
CA LEU A 60 -12.14 -3.02 8.62
C LEU A 60 -12.14 -1.74 7.78
N PHE A 61 -11.08 -0.93 7.92
CA PHE A 61 -10.81 0.19 7.03
C PHE A 61 -9.67 -0.18 6.08
N ILE A 62 -9.86 0.06 4.79
CA ILE A 62 -8.85 -0.17 3.75
C ILE A 62 -8.54 1.15 3.05
N HIS A 63 -7.26 1.49 2.96
CA HIS A 63 -6.70 2.52 2.10
C HIS A 63 -5.85 1.82 1.04
N ILE A 64 -6.18 2.03 -0.23
CA ILE A 64 -5.50 1.40 -1.37
C ILE A 64 -5.54 2.34 -2.58
N PHE A 65 -4.47 2.38 -3.36
CA PHE A 65 -4.55 3.04 -4.66
C PHE A 65 -5.45 2.25 -5.61
N SER A 66 -6.04 2.91 -6.59
CA SER A 66 -6.94 2.26 -7.54
C SER A 66 -7.03 3.02 -8.86
N HIS A 67 -7.32 2.28 -9.92
CA HIS A 67 -7.81 2.85 -11.18
C HIS A 67 -9.33 3.02 -11.14
N GLU A 68 -9.88 3.97 -11.89
CA GLU A 68 -11.33 4.25 -11.88
C GLU A 68 -12.17 3.03 -12.27
N PHE A 69 -11.80 2.33 -13.35
CA PHE A 69 -12.61 1.26 -13.93
C PHE A 69 -11.86 -0.07 -14.07
N LEU A 70 -10.55 -0.04 -14.28
CA LEU A 70 -9.77 -1.22 -14.67
C LEU A 70 -9.12 -1.88 -13.46
N ALA A 71 -9.14 -3.20 -13.43
CA ALA A 71 -8.31 -4.01 -12.57
C ALA A 71 -7.36 -4.84 -13.44
N TYR A 72 -6.06 -4.80 -13.15
CA TYR A 72 -5.07 -5.53 -13.90
C TYR A 72 -3.89 -5.96 -13.01
N PRO A 73 -3.33 -7.17 -13.23
CA PRO A 73 -2.15 -7.61 -12.51
C PRO A 73 -0.91 -6.82 -12.94
N PHE A 74 0.05 -6.69 -12.03
CA PHE A 74 1.39 -6.23 -12.38
C PHE A 74 2.19 -7.43 -12.89
N GLU A 75 2.35 -7.51 -14.20
CA GLU A 75 3.07 -8.58 -14.87
C GLU A 75 4.45 -8.11 -15.28
N ASN A 76 5.42 -9.03 -15.34
CA ASN A 76 6.78 -8.77 -15.78
C ASN A 76 7.02 -9.56 -17.07
N GLU A 77 6.52 -9.04 -18.19
CA GLU A 77 6.59 -9.69 -19.51
C GLU A 77 7.69 -9.11 -20.38
N GLY A 78 8.28 -7.97 -20.02
CA GLY A 78 9.28 -7.31 -20.83
C GLY A 78 10.15 -6.28 -20.09
N ASP A 79 11.08 -5.69 -20.82
CA ASP A 79 12.03 -4.69 -20.27
C ASP A 79 11.32 -3.42 -19.78
N GLY A 80 10.14 -3.10 -20.34
CA GLY A 80 9.31 -1.96 -19.92
C GLY A 80 8.68 -2.11 -18.54
N ASP A 81 8.59 -3.32 -18.00
CA ASP A 81 7.86 -3.63 -16.77
C ASP A 81 8.75 -3.56 -15.52
N TRP A 82 9.77 -2.70 -15.56
CA TRP A 82 10.73 -2.58 -14.46
C TRP A 82 10.08 -2.20 -13.11
N MET A 83 9.01 -1.40 -13.10
CA MET A 83 8.30 -1.06 -11.86
C MET A 83 7.60 -2.28 -11.24
N ALA A 84 6.94 -3.09 -12.06
CA ALA A 84 6.34 -4.35 -11.61
C ALA A 84 7.41 -5.28 -11.02
N ARG A 85 8.53 -5.42 -11.72
CA ARG A 85 9.66 -6.29 -11.30
C ARG A 85 10.33 -5.83 -10.01
N GLU A 86 10.59 -4.53 -9.87
CA GLU A 86 11.43 -4.00 -8.79
C GLU A 86 10.62 -3.56 -7.55
N PHE A 87 9.32 -3.20 -7.71
CA PHE A 87 8.53 -2.60 -6.65
C PHE A 87 7.18 -3.30 -6.37
N PHE A 88 6.57 -3.94 -7.37
CA PHE A 88 5.19 -4.47 -7.25
C PHE A 88 5.06 -5.94 -7.65
N SER A 89 6.10 -6.74 -7.44
CA SER A 89 6.09 -8.15 -7.83
C SER A 89 4.89 -8.90 -7.24
N GLY A 90 4.09 -9.49 -8.12
CA GLY A 90 2.92 -10.29 -7.72
C GLY A 90 1.67 -9.51 -7.33
N GLY A 91 1.72 -8.17 -7.29
CA GLY A 91 0.59 -7.33 -6.96
C GLY A 91 -0.33 -7.03 -8.16
N MET A 92 -1.26 -6.11 -7.96
CA MET A 92 -2.18 -5.65 -8.99
C MET A 92 -2.60 -4.19 -8.79
N MET A 93 -3.04 -3.55 -9.87
CA MET A 93 -3.84 -2.32 -9.81
C MET A 93 -5.30 -2.72 -9.64
N PRO A 94 -5.95 -2.46 -8.50
CA PRO A 94 -7.38 -2.73 -8.36
C PRO A 94 -8.21 -1.63 -9.03
N SER A 95 -9.39 -1.98 -9.51
CA SER A 95 -10.37 -0.96 -9.84
C SER A 95 -11.06 -0.46 -8.57
N HIS A 96 -11.61 0.78 -8.63
CA HIS A 96 -12.38 1.35 -7.53
C HIS A 96 -13.54 0.43 -7.07
N ASN A 97 -14.11 -0.36 -7.96
CA ASN A 97 -15.24 -1.22 -7.66
C ASN A 97 -14.85 -2.67 -7.31
N LEU A 98 -13.57 -3.03 -7.38
CA LEU A 98 -13.15 -4.43 -7.25
C LEU A 98 -13.56 -5.04 -5.91
N LEU A 99 -13.36 -4.33 -4.80
CA LEU A 99 -13.67 -4.87 -3.46
C LEU A 99 -15.19 -4.99 -3.19
N LEU A 100 -16.05 -4.35 -3.99
CA LEU A 100 -17.50 -4.49 -3.87
C LEU A 100 -17.99 -5.92 -4.16
N TYR A 101 -17.20 -6.71 -4.87
CA TYR A 101 -17.54 -8.11 -5.20
C TYR A 101 -17.21 -9.10 -4.08
N PHE A 102 -16.56 -8.68 -3.01
CA PHE A 102 -16.09 -9.55 -1.92
C PHE A 102 -16.77 -9.16 -0.61
N GLN A 103 -18.01 -9.57 -0.44
CA GLN A 103 -18.84 -9.24 0.72
C GLN A 103 -19.45 -10.48 1.40
N ASP A 104 -18.76 -11.63 1.32
CA ASP A 104 -19.26 -12.87 1.93
C ASP A 104 -19.16 -12.78 3.47
N ASP A 105 -18.00 -12.37 3.99
CA ASP A 105 -17.66 -12.38 5.41
C ASP A 105 -17.78 -11.00 6.09
N LEU A 106 -17.59 -9.94 5.34
CA LEU A 106 -17.71 -8.56 5.77
C LEU A 106 -18.61 -7.80 4.79
N LYS A 107 -19.39 -6.85 5.28
CA LYS A 107 -20.27 -6.02 4.44
C LYS A 107 -19.72 -4.62 4.30
N ILE A 108 -19.77 -4.06 3.09
CA ILE A 108 -19.39 -2.68 2.84
C ILE A 108 -20.42 -1.75 3.47
N ASP A 109 -19.93 -0.87 4.32
CA ASP A 109 -20.67 0.21 4.95
C ASP A 109 -20.47 1.53 4.21
N HIS A 110 -19.21 1.87 3.88
CA HIS A 110 -18.89 3.09 3.14
C HIS A 110 -17.75 2.87 2.14
N VAL A 111 -17.80 3.65 1.06
CA VAL A 111 -16.75 3.74 0.03
C VAL A 111 -16.48 5.21 -0.27
N TRP A 112 -15.21 5.58 -0.33
CA TRP A 112 -14.78 6.93 -0.73
C TRP A 112 -13.76 6.82 -1.85
N ARG A 113 -13.81 7.75 -2.79
CA ARG A 113 -12.79 7.92 -3.81
C ARG A 113 -12.11 9.27 -3.65
N LEU A 114 -10.79 9.23 -3.56
CA LEU A 114 -9.94 10.40 -3.44
C LEU A 114 -9.19 10.63 -4.75
N SER A 115 -9.10 11.91 -5.14
CA SER A 115 -8.36 12.30 -6.34
C SER A 115 -6.89 11.89 -6.27
N GLY A 116 -6.34 11.42 -7.39
CA GLY A 116 -4.93 11.14 -7.56
C GLY A 116 -4.02 12.35 -7.33
N LYS A 117 -4.58 13.57 -7.41
CA LYS A 117 -3.84 14.80 -7.07
C LYS A 117 -3.22 14.81 -5.67
N HIS A 118 -3.77 14.06 -4.72
CA HIS A 118 -3.16 13.90 -3.40
C HIS A 118 -1.87 13.09 -3.49
N TYR A 119 -1.89 11.97 -4.23
CA TYR A 119 -0.72 11.11 -4.42
C TYR A 119 0.36 11.76 -5.31
N GLU A 120 -0.04 12.47 -6.37
CA GLU A 120 0.84 13.33 -7.18
C GLU A 120 1.67 14.26 -6.29
N LYS A 121 0.99 15.04 -5.44
CA LYS A 121 1.65 15.99 -4.53
C LYS A 121 2.52 15.30 -3.48
N THR A 122 2.06 14.18 -2.95
CA THR A 122 2.80 13.38 -1.97
C THR A 122 4.07 12.80 -2.59
N SER A 123 3.99 12.23 -3.79
CA SER A 123 5.14 11.69 -4.52
C SER A 123 6.19 12.75 -4.82
N LEU A 124 5.75 13.95 -5.22
CA LEU A 124 6.64 15.10 -5.40
C LEU A 124 7.29 15.56 -4.09
N ALA A 125 6.55 15.54 -2.98
CA ALA A 125 7.10 15.90 -1.68
C ALA A 125 8.17 14.88 -1.24
N TRP A 126 7.89 13.59 -1.38
CA TRP A 126 8.86 12.52 -1.09
C TRP A 126 10.11 12.61 -1.96
N LEU A 127 9.95 12.88 -3.26
CA LEU A 127 11.08 13.07 -4.17
C LEU A 127 11.98 14.24 -3.72
N ARG A 128 11.38 15.37 -3.35
CA ARG A 128 12.13 16.55 -2.85
C ARG A 128 12.88 16.22 -1.55
N GLU A 129 12.22 15.55 -0.62
CA GLU A 129 12.86 15.12 0.63
C GLU A 129 13.99 14.12 0.38
N MET A 130 13.81 13.20 -0.56
CA MET A 130 14.84 12.28 -0.99
C MET A 130 16.05 13.01 -1.57
N ASP A 131 15.82 13.98 -2.45
CA ASP A 131 16.90 14.75 -3.06
C ASP A 131 17.65 15.64 -2.04
N ASN A 132 16.92 16.26 -1.10
CA ASN A 132 17.47 17.06 -0.01
C ASN A 132 18.32 16.22 0.96
N ASN A 133 18.01 14.95 1.14
CA ASN A 133 18.68 14.03 2.06
C ASN A 133 19.58 13.01 1.33
N LYS A 134 19.98 13.29 0.09
CA LYS A 134 20.73 12.36 -0.77
C LYS A 134 21.90 11.67 -0.06
N GLY A 135 22.72 12.42 0.68
CA GLY A 135 23.90 11.87 1.37
C GLY A 135 23.52 10.74 2.34
N LYS A 136 22.57 11.02 3.23
CA LYS A 136 22.08 10.06 4.23
C LYS A 136 21.42 8.84 3.57
N ILE A 137 20.63 9.06 2.51
CA ILE A 137 19.94 7.98 1.81
C ILE A 137 20.93 7.08 1.08
N ILE A 138 21.98 7.63 0.46
CA ILE A 138 23.04 6.83 -0.17
C ILE A 138 23.74 5.95 0.86
N GLU A 139 24.00 6.43 2.08
CA GLU A 139 24.58 5.62 3.16
C GLU A 139 23.67 4.44 3.52
N ILE A 140 22.36 4.69 3.73
CA ILE A 140 21.38 3.62 3.97
C ILE A 140 21.34 2.63 2.81
N PHE A 141 21.40 3.12 1.57
CA PHE A 141 21.35 2.25 0.39
C PHE A 141 22.62 1.42 0.20
N ARG A 142 23.78 1.89 0.68
CA ARG A 142 24.99 1.08 0.74
C ARG A 142 24.82 -0.14 1.64
N GLU A 143 24.21 0.06 2.80
CA GLU A 143 23.91 -1.02 3.74
C GLU A 143 22.86 -2.00 3.18
N THR A 144 21.83 -1.47 2.48
CA THR A 144 20.68 -2.26 2.00
C THR A 144 20.97 -2.98 0.68
N TYR A 145 21.57 -2.28 -0.28
CA TYR A 145 21.74 -2.75 -1.67
C TYR A 145 23.20 -3.01 -2.07
N GLY A 146 24.15 -2.72 -1.18
CA GLY A 146 25.59 -2.82 -1.43
C GLY A 146 26.19 -1.56 -2.07
N GLU A 147 27.50 -1.37 -1.85
CA GLU A 147 28.25 -0.17 -2.24
C GLU A 147 28.10 0.18 -3.73
N ASN A 148 28.17 -0.82 -4.61
CA ASN A 148 28.13 -0.62 -6.05
C ASN A 148 26.73 -0.26 -6.58
N ASN A 149 25.68 -0.61 -5.84
CA ASN A 149 24.29 -0.46 -6.27
C ASN A 149 23.60 0.78 -5.66
N ALA A 150 24.13 1.35 -4.60
CA ALA A 150 23.49 2.43 -3.84
C ALA A 150 23.08 3.62 -4.72
N LYS A 151 23.96 4.06 -5.64
CA LYS A 151 23.66 5.17 -6.57
C LYS A 151 22.60 4.78 -7.61
N ILE A 152 22.61 3.53 -8.07
CA ILE A 152 21.63 3.02 -9.03
C ILE A 152 20.26 3.00 -8.37
N TRP A 153 20.15 2.46 -7.15
CA TRP A 153 18.91 2.42 -6.40
C TRP A 153 18.40 3.81 -6.03
N PHE A 154 19.30 4.78 -5.75
CA PHE A 154 18.88 6.17 -5.58
C PHE A 154 18.16 6.70 -6.82
N GLN A 155 18.67 6.46 -8.02
CA GLN A 155 17.98 6.87 -9.25
C GLN A 155 16.70 6.07 -9.51
N ARG A 156 16.68 4.76 -9.21
CA ARG A 156 15.47 3.93 -9.33
C ARG A 156 14.33 4.48 -8.47
N TRP A 157 14.59 4.83 -7.23
CA TRP A 157 13.60 5.45 -6.35
C TRP A 157 13.14 6.82 -6.85
N ARG A 158 14.03 7.62 -7.40
CA ARG A 158 13.65 8.89 -8.02
C ARG A 158 12.71 8.68 -9.22
N ILE A 159 13.02 7.75 -10.11
CA ILE A 159 12.18 7.40 -11.24
C ILE A 159 10.82 6.86 -10.74
N PHE A 160 10.82 6.05 -9.70
CA PHE A 160 9.59 5.55 -9.07
C PHE A 160 8.68 6.70 -8.62
N TYR A 161 9.19 7.67 -7.86
CA TYR A 161 8.38 8.82 -7.43
C TYR A 161 7.90 9.69 -8.59
N LEU A 162 8.73 9.92 -9.61
CA LEU A 162 8.34 10.64 -10.82
C LEU A 162 7.24 9.88 -11.58
N SER A 163 7.33 8.56 -11.69
CA SER A 163 6.31 7.74 -12.34
C SER A 163 4.98 7.78 -11.58
N CYS A 164 5.03 7.70 -10.25
CA CYS A 164 3.84 7.83 -9.41
C CYS A 164 3.21 9.24 -9.55
N GLU A 165 4.03 10.29 -9.56
CA GLU A 165 3.57 11.66 -9.77
C GLU A 165 2.82 11.80 -11.09
N GLN A 166 3.41 11.34 -12.19
CA GLN A 166 2.80 11.42 -13.52
C GLN A 166 1.53 10.56 -13.62
N LEU A 167 1.56 9.33 -13.09
CA LEU A 167 0.43 8.41 -13.12
C LEU A 167 -0.77 9.01 -12.37
N PHE A 168 -0.59 9.38 -11.11
CA PHE A 168 -1.67 9.90 -10.27
C PHE A 168 -2.10 11.32 -10.65
N GLY A 169 -1.22 12.09 -11.30
CA GLY A 169 -1.54 13.41 -11.87
C GLY A 169 -2.30 13.34 -13.20
N TYR A 170 -2.24 12.21 -13.89
CA TYR A 170 -2.85 12.04 -15.20
C TYR A 170 -4.34 12.36 -15.19
N ASN A 171 -4.82 12.95 -16.28
CA ASN A 171 -6.22 13.38 -16.44
C ASN A 171 -6.75 14.15 -15.21
N LYS A 172 -5.95 15.06 -14.64
CA LYS A 172 -6.28 15.85 -13.45
C LYS A 172 -6.56 15.01 -12.20
N GLY A 173 -6.00 13.80 -12.13
CA GLY A 173 -6.14 12.87 -11.00
C GLY A 173 -7.49 12.17 -10.92
N THR A 174 -8.18 12.01 -12.04
CA THR A 174 -9.47 11.32 -12.09
C THR A 174 -9.36 9.84 -12.44
N GLU A 175 -8.29 9.44 -13.12
CA GLU A 175 -8.16 8.06 -13.64
C GLU A 175 -7.52 7.12 -12.62
N TRP A 176 -6.37 7.49 -12.07
CA TRP A 176 -5.77 6.82 -10.93
C TRP A 176 -5.93 7.67 -9.68
N GLY A 177 -6.29 7.04 -8.59
CA GLY A 177 -6.53 7.72 -7.32
C GLY A 177 -6.37 6.78 -6.14
N VAL A 178 -6.99 7.13 -5.03
CA VAL A 178 -7.03 6.32 -3.83
C VAL A 178 -8.48 5.98 -3.51
N SER A 179 -8.71 4.72 -3.16
CA SER A 179 -10.00 4.24 -2.68
C SER A 179 -9.93 3.92 -1.20
N HIS A 180 -10.91 4.37 -0.46
CA HIS A 180 -11.14 3.96 0.91
C HIS A 180 -12.40 3.11 0.98
N TYR A 181 -12.34 2.04 1.77
CA TYR A 181 -13.49 1.19 2.05
C TYR A 181 -13.60 1.00 3.55
N ARG A 182 -14.80 1.06 4.05
CA ARG A 182 -15.13 0.59 5.39
C ARG A 182 -16.04 -0.62 5.26
N PHE A 183 -15.56 -1.73 5.79
CA PHE A 183 -16.36 -2.94 5.96
C PHE A 183 -16.73 -3.10 7.42
N VAL A 184 -17.86 -3.76 7.66
CA VAL A 184 -18.32 -4.13 9.01
C VAL A 184 -18.59 -5.62 9.06
N LYS A 185 -18.32 -6.21 10.21
CA LYS A 185 -18.69 -7.58 10.54
C LYS A 185 -20.10 -7.58 11.13
N ASN A 186 -20.95 -8.44 10.58
CA ASN A 186 -22.33 -8.58 11.07
C ASN A 186 -22.42 -9.32 12.39
#